data_b83af86bc9255918cf4634fa375b4f7f
#
_entry.id   b83af86bc9255918cf4634fa375b4f7f
#
_cell.length_a   1.000
_cell.length_b   1.000
_cell.length_c   1.000
_cell.angle_alpha   90.00
_cell.angle_beta   90.00
_cell.angle_gamma   90.00
#
_symmetry.space_group_name_H-M   'P 1'
#
loop_
_entity.id
_entity.type
_entity.pdbx_description
1 polymer ?
#
loop_
_entity_poly.entity_id
_entity_poly.type
_entity_poly.pdbx_seq_one_letter_code
_entity_poly.pdbx_strand_id
1 'polypeptide(L)'
;MVIAGPVRSSLSLKERGLLMRYLPDGEQMKKADQYTIQQIGVPSVVLMERAALKIVEVLEEKKKDLRRPLIVCGSGNNGGDGFAVARLLAEKGCHVDVLFTGRESSMTEECRLQAQIDKNLGINLFTEIPEKEYTVIIDAIFGVGLCREVAGPVSYTHLTLPTNS
;
A
#
# COMPACT_ATOMS: atom_id res chain seq x y z
N MET A 1 -10.24 8.56 -12.40
CA MET A 1 -9.47 9.45 -13.30
C MET A 1 -10.28 10.72 -13.47
N VAL A 2 -9.99 11.75 -12.70
CA VAL A 2 -10.54 13.07 -12.98
C VAL A 2 -9.70 13.61 -14.14
N ILE A 3 -10.30 13.72 -15.31
CA ILE A 3 -9.70 14.42 -16.43
C ILE A 3 -9.76 15.89 -16.06
N ALA A 4 -8.67 16.45 -15.54
CA ALA A 4 -8.50 17.87 -15.43
C ALA A 4 -8.35 18.41 -16.86
N GLY A 5 -9.34 19.17 -17.33
CA GLY A 5 -9.21 19.95 -18.54
C GLY A 5 -8.04 20.95 -18.44
N PRO A 6 -7.62 21.59 -19.54
CA PRO A 6 -6.42 22.41 -19.58
C PRO A 6 -6.49 23.51 -18.52
N VAL A 7 -5.56 23.47 -17.56
CA VAL A 7 -5.39 24.53 -16.56
C VAL A 7 -4.97 25.79 -17.33
N ARG A 8 -5.86 26.76 -17.42
CA ARG A 8 -5.52 28.08 -18.00
C ARG A 8 -4.35 28.66 -17.21
N SER A 9 -3.30 29.00 -17.93
CA SER A 9 -2.02 29.51 -17.40
C SER A 9 -2.08 30.92 -16.78
N SER A 10 -3.26 31.40 -16.37
CA SER A 10 -3.47 32.79 -15.91
C SER A 10 -4.12 32.93 -14.53
N LEU A 11 -4.10 31.88 -13.69
CA LEU A 11 -4.56 32.01 -12.31
C LEU A 11 -3.53 32.74 -11.45
N SER A 12 -3.94 33.79 -10.77
CA SER A 12 -3.09 34.56 -9.85
C SER A 12 -2.62 33.70 -8.66
N LEU A 13 -1.50 34.07 -8.02
CA LEU A 13 -0.97 33.37 -6.83
C LEU A 13 -2.00 33.27 -5.69
N LYS A 14 -2.96 34.20 -5.60
CA LYS A 14 -4.07 34.17 -4.65
C LYS A 14 -5.09 33.07 -4.97
N GLU A 15 -5.36 32.81 -6.25
CA GLU A 15 -6.30 31.75 -6.67
C GLU A 15 -5.68 30.36 -6.56
N ARG A 16 -4.34 30.22 -6.60
CA ARG A 16 -3.62 28.95 -6.33
C ARG A 16 -3.72 28.52 -4.86
N GLY A 17 -3.87 29.46 -3.92
CA GLY A 17 -4.05 29.18 -2.50
C GLY A 17 -5.45 28.70 -2.12
N LEU A 18 -6.44 28.87 -3.00
CA LEU A 18 -7.85 28.53 -2.73
C LEU A 18 -8.30 27.23 -3.41
N LEU A 19 -7.42 26.51 -4.08
CA LEU A 19 -7.75 25.16 -4.56
C LEU A 19 -7.69 24.22 -3.36
N MET A 20 -8.72 24.26 -2.52
CA MET A 20 -8.95 23.21 -1.52
C MET A 20 -8.98 21.89 -2.27
N ARG A 21 -7.91 21.09 -2.17
CA ARG A 21 -7.96 19.69 -2.56
C ARG A 21 -8.91 19.01 -1.59
N TYR A 22 -10.12 18.74 -2.07
CA TYR A 22 -11.03 17.87 -1.36
C TYR A 22 -10.37 16.49 -1.24
N LEU A 23 -9.96 16.12 -0.03
CA LEU A 23 -9.46 14.80 0.26
C LEU A 23 -10.65 13.99 0.76
N PRO A 24 -11.09 12.96 0.00
CA PRO A 24 -12.15 12.09 0.44
C PRO A 24 -11.72 11.36 1.72
N ASP A 25 -12.65 11.20 2.65
CA ASP A 25 -12.43 10.34 3.81
C ASP A 25 -12.43 8.85 3.42
N GLY A 26 -12.11 7.97 4.39
CA GLY A 26 -12.00 6.54 4.13
C GLY A 26 -13.30 5.90 3.66
N GLU A 27 -14.46 6.41 4.10
CA GLU A 27 -15.76 5.92 3.67
C GLU A 27 -16.08 6.33 2.24
N GLN A 28 -15.76 7.56 1.88
CA GLN A 28 -15.92 8.09 0.53
C GLN A 28 -15.01 7.37 -0.47
N MET A 29 -13.76 7.10 -0.07
CA MET A 29 -12.85 6.28 -0.89
C MET A 29 -13.40 4.88 -1.12
N LYS A 30 -13.87 4.22 -0.07
CA LYS A 30 -14.48 2.89 -0.18
C LYS A 30 -15.71 2.86 -1.10
N LYS A 31 -16.57 3.88 -1.04
CA LYS A 31 -17.70 4.02 -1.96
C LYS A 31 -17.27 4.23 -3.40
N ALA A 32 -16.22 5.04 -3.63
CA ALA A 32 -15.67 5.27 -4.95
C ALA A 32 -15.08 3.99 -5.56
N ASP A 33 -14.34 3.21 -4.77
CA ASP A 33 -13.79 1.92 -5.18
C ASP A 33 -14.91 0.93 -5.51
N GLN A 34 -15.94 0.82 -4.66
CA GLN A 34 -17.10 -0.03 -4.91
C GLN A 34 -17.83 0.37 -6.19
N TYR A 35 -18.06 1.65 -6.42
CA TYR A 35 -18.66 2.13 -7.65
C TYR A 35 -17.82 1.77 -8.89
N THR A 36 -16.52 1.96 -8.79
CA THR A 36 -15.57 1.65 -9.86
C THR A 36 -15.56 0.16 -10.20
N ILE A 37 -15.64 -0.70 -9.19
CA ILE A 37 -15.65 -2.15 -9.37
C ILE A 37 -17.02 -2.63 -9.87
N GLN A 38 -18.11 -2.21 -9.22
CA GLN A 38 -19.43 -2.78 -9.46
C GLN A 38 -20.18 -2.15 -10.62
N GLN A 39 -20.01 -0.85 -10.86
CA GLN A 39 -20.76 -0.12 -11.89
C GLN A 39 -19.92 0.14 -13.16
N ILE A 40 -18.62 0.46 -13.00
CA ILE A 40 -17.74 0.68 -14.15
C ILE A 40 -17.14 -0.65 -14.64
N GLY A 41 -17.03 -1.66 -13.75
CA GLY A 41 -16.52 -2.98 -14.09
C GLY A 41 -14.99 -3.10 -14.10
N VAL A 42 -14.27 -2.16 -13.45
CA VAL A 42 -12.81 -2.27 -13.30
C VAL A 42 -12.50 -3.32 -12.22
N PRO A 43 -11.75 -4.39 -12.53
CA PRO A 43 -11.39 -5.39 -11.53
C PRO A 43 -10.65 -4.78 -10.33
N SER A 44 -10.96 -5.25 -9.10
CA SER A 44 -10.33 -4.78 -7.86
C SER A 44 -8.80 -4.86 -7.89
N VAL A 45 -8.26 -5.92 -8.49
CA VAL A 45 -6.81 -6.12 -8.66
C VAL A 45 -6.15 -5.01 -9.50
N VAL A 46 -6.87 -4.41 -10.44
CA VAL A 46 -6.36 -3.29 -11.25
C VAL A 46 -6.26 -2.01 -10.41
N LEU A 47 -7.23 -1.79 -9.50
CA LEU A 47 -7.16 -0.67 -8.55
C LEU A 47 -6.02 -0.86 -7.57
N MET A 48 -5.83 -2.06 -7.05
CA MET A 48 -4.72 -2.45 -6.18
C MET A 48 -3.36 -2.22 -6.85
N GLU A 49 -3.20 -2.64 -8.10
CA GLU A 49 -1.97 -2.40 -8.87
C GLU A 49 -1.67 -0.90 -9.02
N ARG A 50 -2.68 -0.09 -9.32
CA ARG A 50 -2.50 1.36 -9.45
C ARG A 50 -2.14 2.02 -8.12
N ALA A 51 -2.72 1.55 -7.01
CA ALA A 51 -2.38 2.03 -5.67
C ALA A 51 -0.92 1.69 -5.34
N ALA A 52 -0.49 0.46 -5.58
CA ALA A 52 0.87 0.01 -5.35
C ALA A 52 1.89 0.80 -6.19
N LEU A 53 1.63 1.02 -7.48
CA LEU A 53 2.47 1.86 -8.35
C LEU A 53 2.62 3.28 -7.78
N LYS A 54 1.53 3.88 -7.29
CA LYS A 54 1.58 5.22 -6.70
C LYS A 54 2.36 5.27 -5.39
N ILE A 55 2.28 4.21 -4.57
CA ILE A 55 3.09 4.08 -3.35
C ILE A 55 4.57 4.06 -3.70
N VAL A 56 4.97 3.24 -4.66
CA VAL A 56 6.38 3.13 -5.10
C VAL A 56 6.88 4.48 -5.65
N GLU A 57 6.09 5.14 -6.49
CA GLU A 57 6.40 6.49 -7.00
C GLU A 57 6.67 7.49 -5.85
N VAL A 58 5.79 7.53 -4.85
CA VAL A 58 5.94 8.43 -3.69
C VAL A 58 7.18 8.08 -2.86
N LEU A 59 7.51 6.80 -2.69
CA LEU A 59 8.72 6.39 -1.99
C LEU A 59 9.99 6.87 -2.71
N GLU A 60 10.01 6.78 -4.04
CA GLU A 60 11.10 7.27 -4.89
C GLU A 60 11.19 8.81 -4.85
N GLU A 61 10.06 9.52 -4.99
CA GLU A 61 10.02 10.99 -4.90
C GLU A 61 10.55 11.50 -3.56
N LYS A 62 10.24 10.79 -2.46
CA LYS A 62 10.74 11.08 -1.11
C LYS A 62 12.17 10.61 -0.87
N LYS A 63 12.85 10.08 -1.89
CA LYS A 63 14.23 9.59 -1.83
C LYS A 63 14.48 8.62 -0.68
N LYS A 64 13.53 7.73 -0.41
CA LYS A 64 13.70 6.68 0.60
C LYS A 64 14.76 5.70 0.14
N ASP A 65 15.54 5.17 1.08
CA ASP A 65 16.49 4.11 0.76
C ASP A 65 15.73 2.78 0.59
N LEU A 66 15.56 2.37 -0.66
CA LEU A 66 14.80 1.19 -1.05
C LEU A 66 15.68 -0.04 -1.35
N ARG A 67 16.97 -0.01 -0.97
CA ARG A 67 17.88 -1.13 -1.28
C ARG A 67 17.45 -2.43 -0.59
N ARG A 68 16.97 -2.35 0.66
CA ARG A 68 16.57 -3.50 1.49
C ARG A 68 15.29 -3.18 2.27
N PRO A 69 14.13 -3.12 1.62
CA PRO A 69 12.87 -2.85 2.29
C PRO A 69 12.32 -4.12 2.97
N LEU A 70 11.71 -3.94 4.14
CA LEU A 70 10.79 -4.91 4.74
C LEU A 70 9.38 -4.41 4.56
N ILE A 71 8.52 -5.25 4.00
CA ILE A 71 7.09 -4.93 3.84
C ILE A 71 6.30 -5.81 4.79
N VAL A 72 5.53 -5.19 5.68
CA VAL A 72 4.75 -5.90 6.70
C VAL A 72 3.30 -5.96 6.24
N CYS A 73 2.84 -7.15 5.84
CA CYS A 73 1.54 -7.37 5.23
C CYS A 73 0.55 -8.02 6.20
N GLY A 74 -0.67 -7.48 6.25
CA GLY A 74 -1.83 -8.14 6.84
C GLY A 74 -2.56 -9.05 5.84
N SER A 75 -3.72 -9.59 6.22
CA SER A 75 -4.52 -10.49 5.38
C SER A 75 -5.61 -9.78 4.55
N GLY A 76 -5.84 -8.49 4.76
CA GLY A 76 -6.84 -7.69 4.01
C GLY A 76 -6.28 -7.11 2.71
N ASN A 77 -7.08 -6.25 2.08
CA ASN A 77 -6.70 -5.57 0.83
C ASN A 77 -5.45 -4.70 0.99
N ASN A 78 -5.26 -4.06 2.16
CA ASN A 78 -4.03 -3.30 2.42
C ASN A 78 -2.79 -4.20 2.39
N GLY A 79 -2.89 -5.45 2.93
CA GLY A 79 -1.84 -6.46 2.78
C GLY A 79 -1.60 -6.83 1.31
N GLY A 80 -2.67 -6.92 0.51
CA GLY A 80 -2.58 -7.11 -0.94
C GLY A 80 -1.82 -5.97 -1.64
N ASP A 81 -2.11 -4.71 -1.27
CA ASP A 81 -1.33 -3.55 -1.75
C ASP A 81 0.16 -3.70 -1.36
N GLY A 82 0.43 -4.16 -0.12
CA GLY A 82 1.80 -4.42 0.35
C GLY A 82 2.54 -5.47 -0.48
N PHE A 83 1.91 -6.61 -0.77
CA PHE A 83 2.48 -7.62 -1.67
C PHE A 83 2.73 -7.07 -3.08
N ALA A 84 1.79 -6.31 -3.65
CA ALA A 84 1.99 -5.66 -4.94
C ALA A 84 3.17 -4.68 -4.92
N VAL A 85 3.35 -3.91 -3.85
CA VAL A 85 4.52 -3.02 -3.65
C VAL A 85 5.81 -3.85 -3.56
N ALA A 86 5.79 -4.99 -2.86
CA ALA A 86 6.95 -5.89 -2.75
C ALA A 86 7.44 -6.34 -4.13
N ARG A 87 6.52 -6.81 -4.96
CA ARG A 87 6.80 -7.20 -6.33
C ARG A 87 7.40 -6.06 -7.15
N LEU A 88 6.76 -4.90 -7.14
CA LEU A 88 7.20 -3.74 -7.92
C LEU A 88 8.60 -3.26 -7.50
N LEU A 89 8.94 -3.31 -6.22
CA LEU A 89 10.27 -3.00 -5.74
C LEU A 89 11.30 -4.07 -6.12
N ALA A 90 10.91 -5.36 -6.08
CA ALA A 90 11.78 -6.45 -6.52
C ALA A 90 12.08 -6.36 -8.02
N GLU A 91 11.09 -6.03 -8.86
CA GLU A 91 11.27 -5.76 -10.30
C GLU A 91 12.26 -4.61 -10.58
N LYS A 92 12.39 -3.65 -9.65
CA LYS A 92 13.37 -2.56 -9.70
C LYS A 92 14.76 -2.96 -9.17
N GLY A 93 14.95 -4.21 -8.78
CA GLY A 93 16.23 -4.73 -8.27
C GLY A 93 16.47 -4.50 -6.77
N CYS A 94 15.45 -4.13 -6.01
CA CYS A 94 15.53 -4.04 -4.55
C CYS A 94 15.55 -5.45 -3.92
N HIS A 95 16.29 -5.62 -2.82
CA HIS A 95 16.30 -6.87 -2.05
C HIS A 95 15.16 -6.87 -1.04
N VAL A 96 13.96 -7.23 -1.51
CA VAL A 96 12.71 -7.15 -0.75
C VAL A 96 12.52 -8.40 0.10
N ASP A 97 12.19 -8.20 1.38
CA ASP A 97 11.61 -9.23 2.24
C ASP A 97 10.19 -8.82 2.66
N VAL A 98 9.30 -9.80 2.81
CA VAL A 98 7.92 -9.59 3.27
C VAL A 98 7.71 -10.32 4.59
N LEU A 99 7.14 -9.62 5.59
CA LEU A 99 6.66 -10.20 6.84
C LEU A 99 5.14 -10.29 6.79
N PHE A 100 4.59 -11.49 6.75
CA PHE A 100 3.16 -11.72 6.81
C PHE A 100 2.69 -11.92 8.25
N THR A 101 1.89 -11.00 8.77
CA THR A 101 1.38 -11.01 10.15
C THR A 101 -0.08 -11.47 10.24
N GLY A 102 -0.71 -11.77 9.11
CA GLY A 102 -2.10 -12.22 9.02
C GLY A 102 -2.27 -13.72 9.19
N ARG A 103 -3.48 -14.19 8.91
CA ARG A 103 -3.81 -15.62 8.80
C ARG A 103 -4.15 -15.90 7.34
N GLU A 104 -3.60 -16.95 6.75
CA GLU A 104 -3.90 -17.33 5.37
C GLU A 104 -5.40 -17.58 5.14
N SER A 105 -6.09 -18.14 6.14
CA SER A 105 -7.54 -18.40 6.07
C SER A 105 -8.40 -17.13 6.01
N SER A 106 -7.86 -15.99 6.42
CA SER A 106 -8.54 -14.68 6.40
C SER A 106 -8.07 -13.75 5.29
N MET A 107 -7.21 -14.23 4.38
CA MET A 107 -6.78 -13.44 3.23
C MET A 107 -7.95 -13.17 2.28
N THR A 108 -8.06 -11.90 1.83
CA THR A 108 -8.93 -11.57 0.70
C THR A 108 -8.41 -12.27 -0.57
N GLU A 109 -9.27 -12.39 -1.57
CA GLU A 109 -8.91 -13.04 -2.83
C GLU A 109 -7.74 -12.32 -3.50
N GLU A 110 -7.79 -10.98 -3.54
CA GLU A 110 -6.75 -10.14 -4.12
C GLU A 110 -5.43 -10.25 -3.34
N CYS A 111 -5.51 -10.24 -1.99
CA CYS A 111 -4.32 -10.41 -1.15
C CYS A 111 -3.64 -11.75 -1.40
N ARG A 112 -4.43 -12.83 -1.49
CA ARG A 112 -3.93 -14.18 -1.79
C ARG A 112 -3.28 -14.25 -3.17
N LEU A 113 -3.90 -13.61 -4.16
CA LEU A 113 -3.35 -13.54 -5.52
C LEU A 113 -1.99 -12.87 -5.54
N GLN A 114 -1.86 -11.70 -4.91
CA GLN A 114 -0.59 -10.96 -4.86
C GLN A 114 0.49 -11.74 -4.09
N ALA A 115 0.16 -12.34 -2.94
CA ALA A 115 1.09 -13.18 -2.20
C ALA A 115 1.57 -14.39 -3.01
N GLN A 116 0.70 -14.98 -3.83
CA GLN A 116 1.08 -16.09 -4.72
C GLN A 116 2.03 -15.61 -5.84
N ILE A 117 1.81 -14.42 -6.37
CA ILE A 117 2.71 -13.82 -7.37
C ILE A 117 4.10 -13.61 -6.77
N ASP A 118 4.19 -13.03 -5.58
CA ASP A 118 5.46 -12.79 -4.87
C ASP A 118 6.21 -14.11 -4.63
N LYS A 119 5.48 -15.15 -4.22
CA LYS A 119 6.04 -16.48 -4.03
C LYS A 119 6.60 -17.08 -5.34
N ASN A 120 5.89 -16.88 -6.45
CA ASN A 120 6.33 -17.36 -7.77
C ASN A 120 7.57 -16.61 -8.27
N LEU A 121 7.76 -15.36 -7.85
CA LEU A 121 8.95 -14.55 -8.14
C LEU A 121 10.12 -14.81 -7.18
N GLY A 122 9.93 -15.66 -6.18
CA GLY A 122 10.98 -16.00 -5.21
C GLY A 122 11.24 -14.91 -4.18
N ILE A 123 10.27 -14.01 -3.95
CA ILE A 123 10.35 -13.02 -2.88
C ILE A 123 10.22 -13.74 -1.53
N ASN A 124 11.13 -13.44 -0.59
CA ASN A 124 11.15 -14.07 0.71
C ASN A 124 9.92 -13.67 1.54
N LEU A 125 9.15 -14.65 1.96
CA LEU A 125 7.99 -14.48 2.82
C LEU A 125 8.27 -15.09 4.20
N PHE A 126 8.23 -14.25 5.24
CA PHE A 126 8.43 -14.62 6.63
C PHE A 126 7.13 -14.51 7.42
N THR A 127 6.96 -15.36 8.43
CA THR A 127 5.87 -15.29 9.41
C THR A 127 6.35 -14.83 10.78
N GLU A 128 7.68 -14.73 10.96
CA GLU A 128 8.34 -14.20 12.14
C GLU A 128 9.31 -13.10 11.71
N ILE A 129 9.59 -12.15 12.60
CA ILE A 129 10.47 -11.01 12.30
C ILE A 129 11.87 -11.53 11.96
N PRO A 130 12.38 -11.31 10.75
CA PRO A 130 13.71 -11.76 10.39
C PRO A 130 14.79 -10.97 11.13
N GLU A 131 15.83 -11.66 11.58
CA GLU A 131 17.02 -11.03 12.18
C GLU A 131 17.93 -10.44 11.10
N LYS A 132 17.46 -9.38 10.44
CA LYS A 132 18.15 -8.67 9.34
C LYS A 132 18.03 -7.17 9.53
N GLU A 133 18.99 -6.43 8.96
CA GLU A 133 18.89 -4.97 8.87
C GLU A 133 18.13 -4.56 7.61
N TYR A 134 17.19 -3.64 7.77
CA TYR A 134 16.38 -3.07 6.70
C TYR A 134 16.61 -1.56 6.58
N THR A 135 16.57 -1.06 5.34
CA THR A 135 16.75 0.37 5.07
C THR A 135 15.46 1.15 5.23
N VAL A 136 14.32 0.50 5.06
CA VAL A 136 12.98 1.06 5.25
C VAL A 136 12.00 -0.05 5.60
N ILE A 137 11.01 0.28 6.42
CA ILE A 137 9.88 -0.61 6.75
C ILE A 137 8.62 0.03 6.20
N ILE A 138 7.85 -0.76 5.43
CA ILE A 138 6.59 -0.34 4.82
C ILE A 138 5.48 -1.12 5.53
N ASP A 139 4.63 -0.41 6.28
CA ASP A 139 3.50 -1.00 7.00
C ASP A 139 2.27 -1.08 6.08
N ALA A 140 1.84 -2.30 5.81
CA ALA A 140 0.65 -2.66 5.05
C ALA A 140 -0.26 -3.63 5.84
N ILE A 141 -0.28 -3.52 7.18
CA ILE A 141 -1.06 -4.42 8.04
C ILE A 141 -2.53 -4.03 8.00
N PHE A 142 -2.83 -2.76 8.30
CA PHE A 142 -4.18 -2.23 8.37
C PHE A 142 -4.35 -1.05 7.42
N GLY A 143 -5.48 -1.05 6.70
CA GLY A 143 -5.94 0.12 5.95
C GLY A 143 -6.89 0.99 6.77
N VAL A 144 -7.62 1.86 6.09
CA VAL A 144 -8.61 2.81 6.69
C VAL A 144 -9.81 2.14 7.38
N GLY A 145 -9.86 0.82 7.41
CA GLY A 145 -10.95 0.03 7.99
C GLY A 145 -10.67 -0.56 9.38
N LEU A 146 -9.61 -0.14 10.07
CA LEU A 146 -9.30 -0.65 11.40
C LEU A 146 -10.33 -0.16 12.43
N CYS A 147 -11.25 -1.06 12.84
CA CYS A 147 -12.34 -0.76 13.78
C CYS A 147 -12.22 -1.50 15.12
N ARG A 148 -11.10 -2.15 15.42
CA ARG A 148 -10.89 -2.93 16.65
C ARG A 148 -9.47 -2.77 17.17
N GLU A 149 -9.29 -3.07 18.46
CA GLU A 149 -7.97 -3.09 19.08
C GLU A 149 -7.01 -4.03 18.35
N VAL A 150 -5.79 -3.55 18.18
CA VAL A 150 -4.68 -4.33 17.62
C VAL A 150 -4.14 -5.26 18.71
N ALA A 151 -4.12 -6.56 18.46
CA ALA A 151 -3.68 -7.56 19.43
C ALA A 151 -2.71 -8.57 18.80
N GLY A 152 -1.97 -9.29 19.66
CA GLY A 152 -1.02 -10.32 19.26
C GLY A 152 0.24 -9.78 18.59
N PRO A 153 0.88 -10.52 17.67
CA PRO A 153 2.14 -10.12 17.02
C PRO A 153 2.07 -8.77 16.32
N VAL A 154 0.89 -8.42 15.82
CA VAL A 154 0.61 -7.15 15.14
C VAL A 154 0.70 -5.96 16.09
N SER A 155 0.23 -6.11 17.33
CA SER A 155 0.36 -5.07 18.37
C SER A 155 1.82 -4.74 18.64
N TYR A 156 2.68 -5.75 18.73
CA TYR A 156 4.11 -5.57 18.92
C TYR A 156 4.74 -4.84 17.71
N THR A 157 4.40 -5.23 16.50
CA THR A 157 4.92 -4.61 15.26
C THR A 157 4.55 -3.12 15.17
N HIS A 158 3.30 -2.76 15.46
CA HIS A 158 2.86 -1.36 15.45
C HIS A 158 3.52 -0.48 16.53
N LEU A 159 3.77 -1.06 17.71
CA LEU A 159 4.33 -0.31 18.84
C LEU A 159 5.86 -0.20 18.79
N THR A 160 6.54 -1.10 18.10
CA THR A 160 8.01 -1.19 18.12
C THR A 160 8.69 -0.76 16.82
N LEU A 161 7.95 -0.61 15.73
CA LEU A 161 8.50 -0.03 14.52
C LEU A 161 8.88 1.44 14.78
N PRO A 162 10.11 1.87 14.47
CA PRO A 162 10.50 3.26 14.66
C PRO A 162 9.65 4.14 13.75
N THR A 163 8.71 4.88 14.32
CA THR A 163 7.95 5.91 13.62
C THR A 163 8.88 7.12 13.44
N ASN A 164 9.60 7.17 12.35
CA ASN A 164 10.27 8.40 11.95
C ASN A 164 9.20 9.40 11.50
N SER A 165 8.82 10.25 12.42
CA SER A 165 8.03 11.47 12.16
C SER A 165 8.85 12.45 11.36
#